data_91fde11112d62fee38202fa3b2f5c425
#
_entry.id   91fde11112d62fee38202fa3b2f5c425
#
_cell.length_a   1.000
_cell.length_b   1.000
_cell.length_c   1.000
_cell.angle_alpha   90.00
_cell.angle_beta   90.00
_cell.angle_gamma   90.00
#
_symmetry.space_group_name_H-M   'P 1'
#
loop_
_entity.id
_entity.type
_entity.pdbx_description
1 polymer ?
#
loop_
_entity_poly.entity_id
_entity_poly.type
_entity_poly.pdbx_seq_one_letter_code
_entity_poly.pdbx_strand_id
1 'polypeptide(L)'
;MLRAGKAWLLNMNRYKYLDIARGIGLMLVIISHSCGLSHYLINFYIPLFFLVSGYIYKEGRSYGENISRKAKRLLIPYFGYSALLFAFYAAIRRNASEILESAFGIVYSRYCLYDTTQFADNRYLFTVANGAMWYLTAFFAASLVYHLVIDRCLASKKFLAGCAAVLLAVTMALAELPILLPWSLDLACVGTLFLIVGTFLGRAKFFERDWNIPLVLLVFAVYVGLSYINPGINMSVREYGVYGALSVPFFILIGISGSLLCIWLAKLVQNLLIGRVLGYIGQNTIVLLALHILGLELVGIVIGRFIDVGSLPAAAYALYHAVRIGLVVAGGLAFGKLVEGGKSAYERRKNEQKFEH
;
A
#
# COMPACT_ATOMS: atom_id res chain seq x y z
N MET A 1 -35.02 1.22 -4.86
CA MET A 1 -33.75 1.05 -5.61
C MET A 1 -33.10 2.37 -6.06
N LEU A 2 -33.83 3.35 -6.61
CA LEU A 2 -33.26 4.64 -7.08
C LEU A 2 -32.60 5.53 -6.01
N ARG A 3 -33.04 5.50 -4.74
CA ARG A 3 -32.42 6.26 -3.64
C ARG A 3 -31.07 5.70 -3.19
N ALA A 4 -30.87 4.38 -3.25
CA ALA A 4 -29.61 3.75 -2.89
C ALA A 4 -28.50 4.01 -3.95
N GLY A 5 -28.87 4.03 -5.24
CA GLY A 5 -27.96 4.37 -6.32
C GLY A 5 -27.50 5.83 -6.28
N LYS A 6 -28.42 6.77 -5.95
CA LYS A 6 -28.07 8.20 -5.81
C LYS A 6 -27.18 8.47 -4.60
N ALA A 7 -27.42 7.80 -3.47
CA ALA A 7 -26.56 7.88 -2.28
C ALA A 7 -25.17 7.27 -2.51
N TRP A 8 -25.06 6.21 -3.35
CA TRP A 8 -23.79 5.61 -3.74
C TRP A 8 -22.99 6.56 -4.65
N LEU A 9 -23.64 7.19 -5.65
CA LEU A 9 -23.03 8.19 -6.54
C LEU A 9 -22.57 9.46 -5.80
N LEU A 10 -23.36 9.93 -4.82
CA LEU A 10 -22.99 11.07 -3.98
C LEU A 10 -21.82 10.75 -3.03
N ASN A 11 -21.69 9.52 -2.55
CA ASN A 11 -20.53 9.07 -1.77
C ASN A 11 -19.28 8.88 -2.63
N MET A 12 -19.38 8.49 -3.90
CA MET A 12 -18.24 8.38 -4.81
C MET A 12 -17.59 9.73 -5.11
N ASN A 13 -18.35 10.82 -5.18
CA ASN A 13 -17.80 12.16 -5.42
C ASN A 13 -17.14 12.81 -4.19
N ARG A 14 -17.47 12.36 -2.98
CA ARG A 14 -17.04 13.05 -1.75
C ARG A 14 -15.54 12.97 -1.48
N TYR A 15 -14.84 11.96 -2.01
CA TYR A 15 -13.41 11.72 -1.74
C TYR A 15 -12.60 11.35 -2.99
N LYS A 16 -12.99 11.87 -4.16
CA LYS A 16 -12.30 11.62 -5.42
C LYS A 16 -10.78 11.85 -5.33
N TYR A 17 -10.37 12.90 -4.63
CA TYR A 17 -8.95 13.20 -4.43
C TYR A 17 -8.21 12.13 -3.59
N LEU A 18 -8.90 11.39 -2.72
CA LEU A 18 -8.26 10.30 -1.98
C LEU A 18 -8.00 9.07 -2.86
N ASP A 19 -8.87 8.78 -3.80
CA ASP A 19 -8.61 7.73 -4.79
C ASP A 19 -7.48 8.14 -5.72
N ILE A 20 -7.41 9.42 -6.10
CA ILE A 20 -6.28 9.96 -6.87
C ILE A 20 -4.97 9.85 -6.08
N ALA A 21 -4.96 10.20 -4.80
CA ALA A 21 -3.78 10.08 -3.94
C ALA A 21 -3.31 8.61 -3.84
N ARG A 22 -4.23 7.65 -3.69
CA ARG A 22 -3.89 6.22 -3.75
C ARG A 22 -3.32 5.83 -5.11
N GLY A 23 -3.87 6.36 -6.20
CA GLY A 23 -3.37 6.15 -7.55
C GLY A 23 -1.95 6.69 -7.74
N ILE A 24 -1.66 7.90 -7.23
CA ILE A 24 -0.30 8.47 -7.22
C ILE A 24 0.63 7.55 -6.43
N GLY A 25 0.27 7.19 -5.18
CA GLY A 25 1.09 6.31 -4.35
C GLY A 25 1.38 4.98 -5.02
N LEU A 26 0.38 4.34 -5.64
CA LEU A 26 0.56 3.08 -6.35
C LEU A 26 1.44 3.23 -7.60
N MET A 27 1.28 4.31 -8.36
CA MET A 27 2.17 4.58 -9.51
C MET A 27 3.62 4.75 -9.06
N LEU A 28 3.87 5.44 -7.94
CA LEU A 28 5.21 5.55 -7.37
C LEU A 28 5.77 4.18 -6.96
N VAL A 29 4.96 3.27 -6.40
CA VAL A 29 5.35 1.88 -6.11
C VAL A 29 5.77 1.16 -7.40
N ILE A 30 4.94 1.20 -8.46
CA ILE A 30 5.22 0.49 -9.72
C ILE A 30 6.47 1.07 -10.40
N ILE A 31 6.62 2.40 -10.43
CA ILE A 31 7.80 3.07 -11.00
C ILE A 31 9.06 2.68 -10.21
N SER A 32 9.00 2.70 -8.88
CA SER A 32 10.10 2.31 -7.99
C SER A 32 10.59 0.88 -8.27
N HIS A 33 9.68 -0.06 -8.49
CA HIS A 33 10.02 -1.44 -8.87
C HIS A 33 10.48 -1.59 -10.32
N SER A 34 10.16 -0.65 -11.21
CA SER A 34 10.56 -0.69 -12.62
C SER A 34 11.96 -0.14 -12.89
N CYS A 35 12.28 1.04 -12.36
CA CYS A 35 13.51 1.77 -12.66
C CYS A 35 14.16 2.43 -11.43
N GLY A 36 13.64 2.16 -10.23
CA GLY A 36 14.03 2.91 -9.04
C GLY A 36 13.46 4.32 -9.01
N LEU A 37 13.43 4.91 -7.85
CA LEU A 37 13.05 6.30 -7.64
C LEU A 37 13.90 6.90 -6.53
N SER A 38 14.04 8.23 -6.56
CA SER A 38 14.65 8.97 -5.45
C SER A 38 13.89 8.72 -4.15
N HIS A 39 14.63 8.59 -3.05
CA HIS A 39 14.05 8.44 -1.72
C HIS A 39 13.03 9.54 -1.38
N TYR A 40 13.20 10.76 -1.90
CA TYR A 40 12.21 11.84 -1.78
C TYR A 40 10.84 11.53 -2.40
N LEU A 41 10.72 10.54 -3.26
CA LEU A 41 9.46 10.14 -3.87
C LEU A 41 8.85 8.87 -3.25
N ILE A 42 9.67 8.07 -2.54
CA ILE A 42 9.24 6.77 -2.03
C ILE A 42 8.98 6.74 -0.51
N ASN A 43 9.55 7.67 0.25
CA ASN A 43 9.50 7.64 1.72
C ASN A 43 8.09 7.71 2.34
N PHE A 44 7.07 8.11 1.58
CA PHE A 44 5.71 8.35 2.10
C PHE A 44 4.62 7.45 1.49
N TYR A 45 4.87 6.73 0.39
CA TYR A 45 3.79 6.07 -0.34
C TYR A 45 3.11 4.96 0.47
N ILE A 46 3.82 4.22 1.31
CA ILE A 46 3.21 3.22 2.20
C ILE A 46 2.44 3.90 3.36
N PRO A 47 3.02 4.86 4.11
CA PRO A 47 2.28 5.67 5.07
C PRO A 47 0.99 6.29 4.53
N LEU A 48 0.99 6.78 3.28
CA LEU A 48 -0.15 7.37 2.61
C LEU A 48 -1.39 6.45 2.63
N PHE A 49 -1.23 5.17 2.33
CA PHE A 49 -2.36 4.24 2.28
C PHE A 49 -2.98 4.01 3.67
N PHE A 50 -2.16 3.95 4.73
CA PHE A 50 -2.66 3.89 6.11
C PHE A 50 -3.39 5.17 6.48
N LEU A 51 -2.79 6.34 6.23
CA LEU A 51 -3.36 7.64 6.55
C LEU A 51 -4.70 7.87 5.83
N VAL A 52 -4.77 7.60 4.52
CA VAL A 52 -6.00 7.71 3.73
C VAL A 52 -7.09 6.75 4.24
N SER A 53 -6.72 5.55 4.69
CA SER A 53 -7.71 4.63 5.27
C SER A 53 -8.24 5.11 6.63
N GLY A 54 -7.39 5.71 7.45
CA GLY A 54 -7.82 6.38 8.68
C GLY A 54 -8.74 7.57 8.41
N TYR A 55 -8.42 8.40 7.41
CA TYR A 55 -9.21 9.58 7.04
C TYR A 55 -10.68 9.25 6.72
N ILE A 56 -10.94 8.11 6.11
CA ILE A 56 -12.29 7.65 5.76
C ILE A 56 -12.94 6.76 6.82
N TYR A 57 -12.35 6.69 8.03
CA TYR A 57 -12.90 5.89 9.12
C TYR A 57 -14.33 6.32 9.46
N LYS A 58 -15.17 5.33 9.71
CA LYS A 58 -16.58 5.53 10.13
C LYS A 58 -16.78 4.87 11.49
N GLU A 59 -17.22 5.67 12.45
CA GLU A 59 -17.60 5.22 13.79
C GLU A 59 -18.87 4.35 13.78
N GLY A 60 -19.16 3.71 14.90
CA GLY A 60 -20.43 3.01 15.13
C GLY A 60 -20.47 1.54 14.73
N ARG A 61 -19.30 0.92 14.43
CA ARG A 61 -19.19 -0.53 14.20
C ARG A 61 -18.42 -1.19 15.32
N SER A 62 -18.86 -2.40 15.70
CA SER A 62 -18.12 -3.20 16.67
C SER A 62 -16.72 -3.59 16.15
N TYR A 63 -15.82 -3.93 17.08
CA TYR A 63 -14.49 -4.45 16.75
C TYR A 63 -14.57 -5.64 15.79
N GLY A 64 -15.41 -6.65 16.11
CA GLY A 64 -15.55 -7.87 15.31
C GLY A 64 -16.04 -7.59 13.88
N GLU A 65 -17.00 -6.68 13.70
CA GLU A 65 -17.48 -6.27 12.37
C GLU A 65 -16.37 -5.59 11.55
N ASN A 66 -15.62 -4.68 12.16
CA ASN A 66 -14.52 -4.00 11.50
C ASN A 66 -13.45 -4.99 11.07
N ILE A 67 -13.04 -5.91 11.95
CA ILE A 67 -11.99 -6.91 11.65
C ILE A 67 -12.47 -7.91 10.60
N SER A 68 -13.70 -8.42 10.69
CA SER A 68 -14.26 -9.32 9.68
C SER A 68 -14.27 -8.68 8.28
N ARG A 69 -14.66 -7.41 8.19
CA ARG A 69 -14.64 -6.65 6.92
C ARG A 69 -13.22 -6.44 6.39
N LYS A 70 -12.26 -6.13 7.28
CA LYS A 70 -10.86 -5.98 6.91
C LYS A 70 -10.26 -7.32 6.46
N ALA A 71 -10.53 -8.41 7.18
CA ALA A 71 -10.10 -9.74 6.79
C ALA A 71 -10.60 -10.11 5.39
N LYS A 72 -11.90 -9.98 5.13
CA LYS A 72 -12.47 -10.25 3.80
C LYS A 72 -11.86 -9.39 2.70
N ARG A 73 -11.59 -8.12 2.98
CA ARG A 73 -11.07 -7.17 1.99
C ARG A 73 -9.57 -7.31 1.72
N LEU A 74 -8.79 -7.79 2.69
CA LEU A 74 -7.33 -7.85 2.62
C LEU A 74 -6.82 -9.28 2.49
N LEU A 75 -7.30 -10.21 3.33
CA LEU A 75 -6.76 -11.57 3.38
C LEU A 75 -7.30 -12.46 2.24
N ILE A 76 -8.57 -12.29 1.83
CA ILE A 76 -9.09 -13.06 0.68
C ILE A 76 -8.31 -12.71 -0.59
N PRO A 77 -8.11 -11.41 -0.97
CA PRO A 77 -7.23 -11.08 -2.08
C PRO A 77 -5.78 -11.52 -1.86
N TYR A 78 -5.25 -11.38 -0.63
CA TYR A 78 -3.90 -11.82 -0.30
C TYR A 78 -3.70 -13.29 -0.68
N PHE A 79 -4.48 -14.19 -0.11
CA PHE A 79 -4.34 -15.62 -0.39
C PHE A 79 -4.73 -15.98 -1.83
N GLY A 80 -5.74 -15.33 -2.40
CA GLY A 80 -6.17 -15.58 -3.78
C GLY A 80 -5.08 -15.23 -4.80
N TYR A 81 -4.50 -14.04 -4.72
CA TYR A 81 -3.42 -13.65 -5.62
C TYR A 81 -2.11 -14.38 -5.32
N SER A 82 -1.78 -14.62 -4.04
CA SER A 82 -0.61 -15.41 -3.68
C SER A 82 -0.70 -16.83 -4.24
N ALA A 83 -1.87 -17.47 -4.17
CA ALA A 83 -2.07 -18.80 -4.77
C ALA A 83 -1.94 -18.78 -6.31
N LEU A 84 -2.49 -17.76 -6.97
CA LEU A 84 -2.35 -17.60 -8.42
C LEU A 84 -0.88 -17.43 -8.83
N LEU A 85 -0.17 -16.54 -8.15
CA LEU A 85 1.24 -16.28 -8.40
C LEU A 85 2.09 -17.50 -8.08
N PHE A 86 1.83 -18.18 -6.96
CA PHE A 86 2.50 -19.42 -6.58
C PHE A 86 2.34 -20.51 -7.64
N ALA A 87 1.10 -20.74 -8.12
CA ALA A 87 0.85 -21.73 -9.16
C ALA A 87 1.63 -21.40 -10.45
N PHE A 88 1.68 -20.11 -10.83
CA PHE A 88 2.43 -19.67 -11.99
C PHE A 88 3.94 -19.92 -11.83
N TYR A 89 4.52 -19.53 -10.68
CA TYR A 89 5.95 -19.73 -10.43
C TYR A 89 6.33 -21.21 -10.26
N ALA A 90 5.50 -22.01 -9.56
CA ALA A 90 5.72 -23.43 -9.41
C ALA A 90 5.70 -24.18 -10.76
N ALA A 91 4.90 -23.72 -11.72
CA ALA A 91 4.87 -24.28 -13.06
C ALA A 91 6.14 -24.00 -13.88
N ILE A 92 6.80 -22.86 -13.63
CA ILE A 92 8.04 -22.45 -14.33
C ILE A 92 9.28 -22.95 -13.62
N ARG A 93 9.31 -22.84 -12.28
CA ARG A 93 10.45 -23.27 -11.45
C ARG A 93 10.27 -24.72 -11.03
N ARG A 94 11.20 -25.56 -11.41
CA ARG A 94 11.14 -27.01 -11.13
C ARG A 94 11.92 -27.43 -9.88
N ASN A 95 12.43 -26.47 -9.09
CA ASN A 95 13.20 -26.75 -7.88
C ASN A 95 12.27 -26.87 -6.68
N ALA A 96 12.20 -28.05 -6.06
CA ALA A 96 11.36 -28.33 -4.93
C ALA A 96 11.65 -27.45 -3.70
N SER A 97 12.91 -27.11 -3.43
CA SER A 97 13.26 -26.24 -2.29
C SER A 97 12.75 -24.81 -2.48
N GLU A 98 12.85 -24.24 -3.70
CA GLU A 98 12.32 -22.92 -4.02
C GLU A 98 10.79 -22.88 -3.92
N ILE A 99 10.11 -23.96 -4.31
CA ILE A 99 8.66 -24.07 -4.19
C ILE A 99 8.25 -24.09 -2.72
N LEU A 100 8.93 -24.86 -1.87
CA LEU A 100 8.66 -24.91 -0.44
C LEU A 100 8.94 -23.57 0.25
N GLU A 101 10.04 -22.91 -0.07
CA GLU A 101 10.38 -21.59 0.43
C GLU A 101 9.33 -20.55 0.02
N SER A 102 8.83 -20.62 -1.21
CA SER A 102 7.74 -19.77 -1.70
C SER A 102 6.45 -20.01 -0.93
N ALA A 103 6.07 -21.25 -0.68
CA ALA A 103 4.90 -21.60 0.12
C ALA A 103 5.03 -21.08 1.56
N PHE A 104 6.20 -21.27 2.18
CA PHE A 104 6.49 -20.71 3.50
C PHE A 104 6.41 -19.19 3.52
N GLY A 105 7.00 -18.51 2.51
CA GLY A 105 6.93 -17.05 2.36
C GLY A 105 5.51 -16.52 2.27
N ILE A 106 4.59 -17.25 1.61
CA ILE A 106 3.18 -16.89 1.56
C ILE A 106 2.52 -17.00 2.94
N VAL A 107 2.77 -18.09 3.67
CA VAL A 107 2.22 -18.28 5.02
C VAL A 107 2.79 -17.26 6.00
N TYR A 108 4.09 -17.03 5.94
CA TYR A 108 4.82 -16.07 6.77
C TYR A 108 4.53 -14.61 6.39
N SER A 109 4.19 -14.40 5.13
CA SER A 109 3.88 -13.09 4.52
C SER A 109 5.01 -12.07 4.62
N ARG A 110 6.24 -12.54 4.36
CA ARG A 110 7.45 -11.73 4.21
C ARG A 110 8.28 -12.29 3.07
N TYR A 111 9.08 -11.45 2.42
CA TYR A 111 9.99 -11.90 1.36
C TYR A 111 11.40 -12.26 1.88
N CYS A 112 11.72 -11.91 3.12
CA CYS A 112 12.92 -12.31 3.83
C CYS A 112 12.64 -12.46 5.34
N LEU A 113 13.54 -13.15 6.05
CA LEU A 113 13.42 -13.40 7.49
C LEU A 113 14.08 -12.32 8.34
N TYR A 114 15.14 -11.72 7.82
CA TYR A 114 15.99 -10.80 8.56
C TYR A 114 16.01 -9.43 7.90
N ASP A 115 16.29 -8.42 8.68
CA ASP A 115 16.60 -7.09 8.20
C ASP A 115 17.89 -7.15 7.34
N THR A 116 17.84 -6.60 6.13
CA THR A 116 18.95 -6.65 5.18
C THR A 116 20.19 -5.88 5.63
N THR A 117 20.05 -4.92 6.54
CA THR A 117 21.17 -4.13 7.06
C THR A 117 22.04 -4.88 8.03
N GLN A 118 21.51 -5.90 8.71
CA GLN A 118 22.23 -6.60 9.78
C GLN A 118 22.83 -7.93 9.37
N PHE A 119 22.41 -8.54 8.27
CA PHE A 119 22.83 -9.87 7.85
C PHE A 119 23.18 -9.93 6.36
N ALA A 120 24.46 -10.11 6.05
CA ALA A 120 24.94 -10.27 4.67
C ALA A 120 24.33 -11.47 3.93
N ASP A 121 23.99 -12.53 4.67
CA ASP A 121 23.40 -13.78 4.15
C ASP A 121 21.88 -13.85 4.42
N ASN A 122 21.17 -12.78 4.20
CA ASN A 122 19.71 -12.76 4.43
C ASN A 122 19.00 -13.77 3.53
N ARG A 123 18.35 -14.74 4.17
CA ARG A 123 17.60 -15.76 3.45
C ARG A 123 16.30 -15.19 2.92
N TYR A 124 16.22 -15.02 1.63
CA TYR A 124 14.99 -14.67 0.96
C TYR A 124 14.01 -15.85 0.99
N LEU A 125 12.95 -15.73 1.77
CA LEU A 125 11.88 -16.74 1.87
C LEU A 125 11.09 -16.83 0.61
N PHE A 126 11.21 -15.84 -0.25
CA PHE A 126 10.52 -15.84 -1.46
C PHE A 126 10.93 -14.78 -2.41
N THR A 127 10.83 -15.19 -3.56
CA THR A 127 10.91 -14.48 -4.78
C THR A 127 9.57 -13.79 -5.11
N VAL A 128 9.28 -13.50 -6.31
CA VAL A 128 8.32 -12.66 -6.97
C VAL A 128 6.84 -12.85 -6.59
N ALA A 129 6.39 -14.05 -6.11
CA ALA A 129 4.97 -14.29 -5.84
C ALA A 129 4.41 -13.45 -4.67
N ASN A 130 5.27 -13.04 -3.73
CA ASN A 130 4.82 -12.38 -2.53
C ASN A 130 5.41 -10.98 -2.33
N GLY A 131 6.29 -10.53 -3.23
CA GLY A 131 7.15 -9.36 -3.03
C GLY A 131 6.45 -8.07 -2.62
N ALA A 132 5.24 -7.81 -3.11
CA ALA A 132 4.47 -6.62 -2.74
C ALA A 132 3.28 -6.93 -1.82
N MET A 133 2.92 -8.21 -1.65
CA MET A 133 1.70 -8.62 -0.96
C MET A 133 1.80 -8.52 0.57
N TRP A 134 3.03 -8.46 1.13
CA TRP A 134 3.27 -8.23 2.56
C TRP A 134 2.50 -7.02 3.11
N TYR A 135 2.26 -6.02 2.27
CA TYR A 135 1.53 -4.82 2.66
C TYR A 135 0.09 -5.12 3.09
N LEU A 136 -0.59 -6.10 2.49
CA LEU A 136 -1.98 -6.44 2.84
C LEU A 136 -2.08 -7.03 4.25
N THR A 137 -1.12 -7.89 4.62
CA THR A 137 -1.05 -8.45 5.98
C THR A 137 -0.57 -7.41 6.99
N ALA A 138 0.40 -6.55 6.65
CA ALA A 138 0.80 -5.41 7.47
C ALA A 138 -0.39 -4.49 7.76
N PHE A 139 -1.19 -4.19 6.73
CA PHE A 139 -2.39 -3.37 6.88
C PHE A 139 -3.45 -4.06 7.75
N PHE A 140 -3.60 -5.38 7.62
CA PHE A 140 -4.50 -6.15 8.46
C PHE A 140 -4.01 -6.15 9.92
N ALA A 141 -2.73 -6.41 10.18
CA ALA A 141 -2.12 -6.36 11.51
C ALA A 141 -2.29 -4.98 12.18
N ALA A 142 -2.00 -3.90 11.45
CA ALA A 142 -2.26 -2.55 11.95
C ALA A 142 -3.76 -2.30 12.23
N SER A 143 -4.66 -2.87 11.40
CA SER A 143 -6.10 -2.72 11.63
C SER A 143 -6.57 -3.41 12.90
N LEU A 144 -5.95 -4.53 13.31
CA LEU A 144 -6.26 -5.20 14.60
C LEU A 144 -5.99 -4.25 15.78
N VAL A 145 -4.78 -3.68 15.83
CA VAL A 145 -4.38 -2.75 16.89
C VAL A 145 -5.20 -1.46 16.84
N TYR A 146 -5.38 -0.90 15.65
CA TYR A 146 -6.12 0.34 15.44
C TYR A 146 -7.56 0.26 15.95
N HIS A 147 -8.32 -0.77 15.55
CA HIS A 147 -9.71 -0.90 15.98
C HIS A 147 -9.87 -1.25 17.47
N LEU A 148 -8.83 -1.75 18.11
CA LEU A 148 -8.82 -1.98 19.55
C LEU A 148 -8.74 -0.68 20.36
N VAL A 149 -8.05 0.34 19.83
CA VAL A 149 -7.72 1.56 20.59
C VAL A 149 -8.47 2.81 20.13
N ILE A 150 -8.94 2.86 18.87
CA ILE A 150 -9.41 4.10 18.23
C ILE A 150 -10.57 4.76 18.99
N ASP A 151 -11.57 4.00 19.43
CA ASP A 151 -12.73 4.57 20.11
C ASP A 151 -12.34 5.26 21.42
N ARG A 152 -11.40 4.68 22.16
CA ARG A 152 -10.83 5.28 23.37
C ARG A 152 -9.94 6.49 23.06
N CYS A 153 -9.19 6.46 21.96
CA CYS A 153 -8.39 7.59 21.48
C CYS A 153 -9.29 8.79 21.13
N LEU A 154 -10.46 8.52 20.54
CA LEU A 154 -11.44 9.54 20.18
C LEU A 154 -12.14 10.13 21.41
N ALA A 155 -12.34 9.35 22.45
CA ALA A 155 -13.01 9.76 23.69
C ALA A 155 -12.10 10.53 24.65
N SER A 156 -10.78 10.29 24.65
CA SER A 156 -9.86 10.85 25.65
C SER A 156 -8.52 11.27 25.05
N LYS A 157 -8.22 12.57 25.16
CA LYS A 157 -6.91 13.12 24.75
C LYS A 157 -5.74 12.53 25.56
N LYS A 158 -5.95 12.23 26.85
CA LYS A 158 -4.95 11.61 27.71
C LYS A 158 -4.66 10.18 27.25
N PHE A 159 -5.71 9.41 26.94
CA PHE A 159 -5.54 8.07 26.37
C PHE A 159 -4.85 8.10 25.01
N LEU A 160 -5.23 9.05 24.14
CA LEU A 160 -4.57 9.24 22.84
C LEU A 160 -3.07 9.49 23.01
N ALA A 161 -2.67 10.40 23.90
CA ALA A 161 -1.26 10.71 24.13
C ALA A 161 -0.50 9.49 24.67
N GLY A 162 -1.05 8.80 25.67
CA GLY A 162 -0.44 7.57 26.22
C GLY A 162 -0.37 6.45 25.18
N CYS A 163 -1.42 6.23 24.41
CA CYS A 163 -1.46 5.25 23.33
C CYS A 163 -0.41 5.56 22.25
N ALA A 164 -0.32 6.80 21.80
CA ALA A 164 0.68 7.22 20.80
C ALA A 164 2.11 7.01 21.33
N ALA A 165 2.37 7.36 22.60
CA ALA A 165 3.67 7.13 23.24
C ALA A 165 4.03 5.64 23.31
N VAL A 166 3.08 4.78 23.70
CA VAL A 166 3.28 3.32 23.75
C VAL A 166 3.51 2.76 22.34
N LEU A 167 2.70 3.13 21.36
CA LEU A 167 2.86 2.66 19.98
C LEU A 167 4.21 3.09 19.40
N LEU A 168 4.65 4.31 19.69
CA LEU A 168 5.96 4.81 19.28
C LEU A 168 7.08 3.99 19.94
N ALA A 169 7.04 3.83 21.27
CA ALA A 169 8.06 3.10 22.00
C ALA A 169 8.15 1.62 21.56
N VAL A 170 7.01 0.96 21.34
CA VAL A 170 6.97 -0.41 20.81
C VAL A 170 7.53 -0.46 19.40
N THR A 171 7.21 0.51 18.52
CA THR A 171 7.78 0.56 17.17
C THR A 171 9.31 0.71 17.22
N MET A 172 9.83 1.60 18.10
CA MET A 172 11.27 1.77 18.30
C MET A 172 11.94 0.50 18.80
N ALA A 173 11.33 -0.18 19.78
CA ALA A 173 11.86 -1.44 20.31
C ALA A 173 11.85 -2.55 19.24
N LEU A 174 10.78 -2.64 18.45
CA LEU A 174 10.68 -3.60 17.35
C LEU A 174 11.67 -3.30 16.21
N ALA A 175 12.08 -2.04 16.02
CA ALA A 175 13.06 -1.65 15.03
C ALA A 175 14.44 -2.27 15.26
N GLU A 176 14.77 -2.60 16.50
CA GLU A 176 16.05 -3.23 16.89
C GLU A 176 16.04 -4.76 16.81
N LEU A 177 14.88 -5.39 16.53
CA LEU A 177 14.83 -6.83 16.37
C LEU A 177 15.51 -7.27 15.08
N PRO A 178 16.36 -8.31 15.07
CA PRO A 178 16.97 -8.79 13.84
C PRO A 178 15.97 -9.52 12.91
N ILE A 179 14.91 -10.10 13.47
CA ILE A 179 13.93 -10.91 12.74
C ILE A 179 12.73 -10.05 12.36
N LEU A 180 12.30 -10.17 11.10
CA LEU A 180 11.05 -9.61 10.61
C LEU A 180 9.89 -10.52 11.02
N LEU A 181 8.93 -9.99 11.77
CA LEU A 181 7.84 -10.80 12.29
C LEU A 181 6.86 -11.24 11.20
N PRO A 182 6.22 -12.42 11.35
CA PRO A 182 5.25 -12.91 10.38
C PRO A 182 4.08 -11.91 10.25
N TRP A 183 3.47 -11.88 9.06
CA TRP A 183 2.34 -10.99 8.74
C TRP A 183 2.64 -9.50 8.98
N SER A 184 3.91 -9.15 9.06
CA SER A 184 4.35 -7.78 9.36
C SER A 184 3.79 -7.24 10.68
N LEU A 185 3.69 -8.09 11.70
CA LEU A 185 3.23 -7.69 13.04
C LEU A 185 4.11 -6.60 13.66
N ASP A 186 5.39 -6.57 13.29
CA ASP A 186 6.35 -5.53 13.67
C ASP A 186 6.02 -4.13 13.10
N LEU A 187 5.21 -4.07 12.05
CA LEU A 187 4.72 -2.81 11.46
C LEU A 187 3.34 -2.39 11.98
N ALA A 188 2.69 -3.22 12.81
CA ALA A 188 1.32 -2.97 13.26
C ALA A 188 1.20 -1.67 14.04
N CYS A 189 2.17 -1.37 14.92
CA CYS A 189 2.14 -0.16 15.75
C CYS A 189 2.34 1.11 14.93
N VAL A 190 3.32 1.16 14.04
CA VAL A 190 3.56 2.32 13.19
C VAL A 190 2.42 2.54 12.18
N GLY A 191 1.89 1.46 11.59
CA GLY A 191 0.71 1.54 10.74
C GLY A 191 -0.52 2.08 11.48
N THR A 192 -0.68 1.70 12.77
CA THR A 192 -1.74 2.22 13.64
C THR A 192 -1.58 3.72 13.89
N LEU A 193 -0.37 4.22 14.10
CA LEU A 193 -0.13 5.66 14.26
C LEU A 193 -0.60 6.44 13.02
N PHE A 194 -0.27 5.99 11.80
CA PHE A 194 -0.76 6.63 10.58
C PHE A 194 -2.28 6.56 10.42
N LEU A 195 -2.92 5.44 10.80
CA LEU A 195 -4.38 5.30 10.82
C LEU A 195 -5.02 6.31 11.80
N ILE A 196 -4.47 6.46 13.02
CA ILE A 196 -4.95 7.41 14.02
C ILE A 196 -4.83 8.85 13.49
N VAL A 197 -3.66 9.24 12.97
CA VAL A 197 -3.46 10.57 12.38
C VAL A 197 -4.48 10.83 11.26
N GLY A 198 -4.65 9.88 10.34
CA GLY A 198 -5.64 9.96 9.29
C GLY A 198 -7.06 10.19 9.82
N THR A 199 -7.45 9.47 10.88
CA THR A 199 -8.78 9.61 11.51
C THR A 199 -9.01 11.00 12.07
N PHE A 200 -8.04 11.57 12.77
CA PHE A 200 -8.15 12.93 13.30
C PHE A 200 -8.19 13.99 12.20
N LEU A 201 -7.41 13.82 11.13
CA LEU A 201 -7.49 14.67 9.95
C LEU A 201 -8.87 14.59 9.26
N GLY A 202 -9.45 13.39 9.19
CA GLY A 202 -10.79 13.17 8.63
C GLY A 202 -11.88 13.82 9.46
N ARG A 203 -11.85 13.66 10.79
CA ARG A 203 -12.79 14.33 11.71
C ARG A 203 -12.67 15.86 11.64
N ALA A 204 -11.46 16.37 11.51
CA ALA A 204 -11.20 17.80 11.35
C ALA A 204 -11.58 18.32 9.95
N LYS A 205 -11.98 17.44 9.01
CA LYS A 205 -12.24 17.78 7.61
C LYS A 205 -11.08 18.58 7.00
N PHE A 206 -9.86 18.17 7.35
CA PHE A 206 -8.64 18.95 7.08
C PHE A 206 -8.50 19.33 5.59
N PHE A 207 -8.76 18.37 4.71
CA PHE A 207 -8.67 18.59 3.26
C PHE A 207 -9.92 19.22 2.64
N GLU A 208 -11.01 19.44 3.40
CA GLU A 208 -12.19 20.14 2.93
C GLU A 208 -12.07 21.67 3.14
N ARG A 209 -11.06 22.12 3.90
CA ARG A 209 -10.76 23.53 4.16
C ARG A 209 -10.02 24.15 2.98
N ASP A 210 -10.03 25.48 2.93
CA ASP A 210 -9.27 26.24 1.97
C ASP A 210 -7.76 26.03 2.14
N TRP A 211 -7.05 26.19 1.03
CA TRP A 211 -5.61 26.01 0.99
C TRP A 211 -4.91 27.11 1.79
N ASN A 212 -4.04 26.70 2.69
CA ASN A 212 -3.09 27.58 3.38
C ASN A 212 -1.72 27.39 2.76
N ILE A 213 -1.33 28.24 1.81
CA ILE A 213 -0.05 28.15 1.10
C ILE A 213 1.15 28.14 2.07
N PRO A 214 1.24 29.04 3.08
CA PRO A 214 2.30 28.96 4.10
C PRO A 214 2.40 27.59 4.77
N LEU A 215 1.27 26.96 5.10
CA LEU A 215 1.26 25.62 5.68
C LEU A 215 1.77 24.56 4.69
N VAL A 216 1.39 24.64 3.41
CA VAL A 216 1.90 23.72 2.38
C VAL A 216 3.41 23.85 2.25
N LEU A 217 3.93 25.07 2.20
CA LEU A 217 5.37 25.33 2.13
C LEU A 217 6.11 24.84 3.37
N LEU A 218 5.56 25.04 4.56
CA LEU A 218 6.12 24.51 5.80
C LEU A 218 6.18 22.97 5.77
N VAL A 219 5.08 22.31 5.40
CA VAL A 219 5.01 20.84 5.30
C VAL A 219 6.00 20.33 4.25
N PHE A 220 6.16 21.04 3.13
CA PHE A 220 7.16 20.71 2.11
C PHE A 220 8.58 20.83 2.65
N ALA A 221 8.91 21.93 3.34
CA ALA A 221 10.23 22.12 3.95
C ALA A 221 10.53 21.04 5.00
N VAL A 222 9.55 20.69 5.84
CA VAL A 222 9.68 19.60 6.81
C VAL A 222 9.92 18.26 6.09
N TYR A 223 9.14 17.95 5.04
CA TYR A 223 9.29 16.73 4.27
C TYR A 223 10.69 16.60 3.68
N VAL A 224 11.13 17.61 2.95
CA VAL A 224 12.44 17.60 2.27
C VAL A 224 13.57 17.59 3.29
N GLY A 225 13.51 18.44 4.32
CA GLY A 225 14.55 18.54 5.34
C GLY A 225 14.72 17.23 6.12
N LEU A 226 13.62 16.64 6.58
CA LEU A 226 13.67 15.36 7.31
C LEU A 226 14.08 14.19 6.40
N SER A 227 13.62 14.15 5.15
CA SER A 227 14.06 13.14 4.18
C SER A 227 15.55 13.25 3.84
N TYR A 228 16.11 14.45 3.85
CA TYR A 228 17.54 14.67 3.69
C TYR A 228 18.35 14.19 4.91
N ILE A 229 17.88 14.49 6.12
CA ILE A 229 18.54 14.11 7.37
C ILE A 229 18.44 12.60 7.62
N ASN A 230 17.32 11.98 7.29
CA ASN A 230 17.02 10.56 7.56
C ASN A 230 16.71 9.79 6.26
N PRO A 231 17.70 9.56 5.39
CA PRO A 231 17.53 8.72 4.19
C PRO A 231 17.47 7.23 4.53
N GLY A 232 17.34 6.37 3.51
CA GLY A 232 17.41 4.90 3.67
C GLY A 232 16.15 4.28 4.26
N ILE A 233 14.97 4.86 4.00
CA ILE A 233 13.70 4.32 4.46
C ILE A 233 13.26 3.18 3.55
N ASN A 234 13.05 1.99 4.13
CA ASN A 234 12.44 0.84 3.47
C ASN A 234 11.52 0.08 4.46
N MET A 235 10.26 0.46 4.48
CA MET A 235 9.29 -0.12 5.42
C MET A 235 9.09 -1.64 5.22
N SER A 236 9.35 -2.18 4.04
CA SER A 236 9.19 -3.62 3.77
C SER A 236 10.16 -4.50 4.58
N VAL A 237 11.31 -3.99 4.91
CA VAL A 237 12.33 -4.62 5.78
C VAL A 237 12.50 -3.90 7.12
N ARG A 238 11.54 -3.05 7.48
CA ARG A 238 11.50 -2.31 8.74
C ARG A 238 12.67 -1.31 8.92
N GLU A 239 13.25 -0.86 7.83
CA GLU A 239 14.21 0.24 7.85
C GLU A 239 13.47 1.57 7.91
N TYR A 240 13.68 2.33 8.98
CA TYR A 240 13.04 3.63 9.18
C TYR A 240 13.98 4.80 8.88
N GLY A 241 15.25 4.53 8.53
CA GLY A 241 16.30 5.47 8.20
C GLY A 241 17.64 5.09 8.82
N VAL A 242 18.57 6.04 8.82
CA VAL A 242 20.00 5.79 9.13
C VAL A 242 20.35 5.76 10.63
N TYR A 243 19.42 6.08 11.53
CA TYR A 243 19.67 6.18 12.97
C TYR A 243 19.04 5.04 13.79
N GLY A 244 18.80 3.86 13.18
CA GLY A 244 18.16 2.73 13.85
C GLY A 244 16.78 3.10 14.43
N ALA A 245 16.48 2.70 15.68
CA ALA A 245 15.23 3.03 16.34
C ALA A 245 14.94 4.52 16.44
N LEU A 246 15.98 5.37 16.55
CA LEU A 246 15.81 6.83 16.60
C LEU A 246 15.29 7.43 15.27
N SER A 247 15.36 6.68 14.17
CA SER A 247 14.75 7.06 12.89
C SER A 247 13.22 7.02 12.90
N VAL A 248 12.60 6.28 13.82
CA VAL A 248 11.13 6.07 13.84
C VAL A 248 10.36 7.39 13.94
N PRO A 249 10.65 8.34 14.84
CA PRO A 249 9.98 9.63 14.87
C PRO A 249 10.13 10.43 13.56
N PHE A 250 11.33 10.43 12.97
CA PHE A 250 11.57 11.08 11.68
C PHE A 250 10.73 10.45 10.57
N PHE A 251 10.72 9.11 10.51
CA PHE A 251 9.90 8.37 9.53
C PHE A 251 8.42 8.70 9.65
N ILE A 252 7.88 8.78 10.87
CA ILE A 252 6.47 9.13 11.09
C ILE A 252 6.18 10.54 10.54
N LEU A 253 7.03 11.52 10.84
CA LEU A 253 6.87 12.89 10.34
C LEU A 253 7.03 12.99 8.83
N ILE A 254 7.99 12.28 8.25
CA ILE A 254 8.20 12.17 6.79
C ILE A 254 6.95 11.54 6.15
N GLY A 255 6.47 10.43 6.68
CA GLY A 255 5.30 9.74 6.17
C GLY A 255 4.03 10.59 6.22
N ILE A 256 3.81 11.33 7.31
CA ILE A 256 2.67 12.27 7.44
C ILE A 256 2.83 13.41 6.43
N SER A 257 3.95 14.14 6.46
CA SER A 257 4.15 15.31 5.61
C SER A 257 4.10 14.97 4.12
N GLY A 258 4.76 13.91 3.68
CA GLY A 258 4.68 13.44 2.29
C GLY A 258 3.27 13.01 1.89
N SER A 259 2.52 12.35 2.78
CA SER A 259 1.11 11.99 2.54
C SER A 259 0.23 13.23 2.38
N LEU A 260 0.41 14.26 3.22
CA LEU A 260 -0.33 15.52 3.11
C LEU A 260 -0.06 16.19 1.77
N LEU A 261 1.21 16.29 1.35
CA LEU A 261 1.60 16.86 0.05
C LEU A 261 0.99 16.08 -1.12
N CYS A 262 1.02 14.75 -1.06
CA CYS A 262 0.41 13.90 -2.08
C CYS A 262 -1.10 14.12 -2.19
N ILE A 263 -1.81 14.24 -1.07
CA ILE A 263 -3.26 14.49 -1.07
C ILE A 263 -3.57 15.91 -1.59
N TRP A 264 -2.76 16.92 -1.26
CA TRP A 264 -2.91 18.25 -1.84
C TRP A 264 -2.67 18.23 -3.35
N LEU A 265 -1.63 17.54 -3.83
CA LEU A 265 -1.41 17.36 -5.26
C LEU A 265 -2.60 16.67 -5.93
N ALA A 266 -3.16 15.63 -5.31
CA ALA A 266 -4.35 14.94 -5.80
C ALA A 266 -5.56 15.87 -5.92
N LYS A 267 -5.75 16.81 -4.98
CA LYS A 267 -6.78 17.86 -5.09
C LYS A 267 -6.56 18.81 -6.26
N LEU A 268 -5.30 19.20 -6.52
CA LEU A 268 -4.97 20.08 -7.65
C LEU A 268 -5.35 19.43 -9.00
N VAL A 269 -5.06 18.15 -9.16
CA VAL A 269 -5.26 17.45 -10.44
C VAL A 269 -6.64 16.79 -10.56
N GLN A 270 -7.50 16.85 -9.54
CA GLN A 270 -8.74 16.06 -9.49
C GLN A 270 -9.73 16.34 -10.63
N ASN A 271 -9.68 17.52 -11.23
CA ASN A 271 -10.56 17.91 -12.34
C ASN A 271 -9.90 17.71 -13.73
N LEU A 272 -8.61 17.36 -13.76
CA LEU A 272 -7.86 17.10 -14.98
C LEU A 272 -8.07 15.65 -15.46
N LEU A 273 -7.75 15.37 -16.74
CA LEU A 273 -7.79 14.03 -17.30
C LEU A 273 -6.90 13.07 -16.51
N ILE A 274 -5.68 13.51 -16.17
CA ILE A 274 -4.74 12.73 -15.36
C ILE A 274 -5.33 12.33 -14.01
N GLY A 275 -6.11 13.22 -13.37
CA GLY A 275 -6.80 12.92 -12.12
C GLY A 275 -7.86 11.82 -12.27
N ARG A 276 -8.55 11.75 -13.43
CA ARG A 276 -9.50 10.64 -13.70
C ARG A 276 -8.77 9.31 -13.84
N VAL A 277 -7.68 9.29 -14.58
CA VAL A 277 -6.84 8.08 -14.77
C VAL A 277 -6.26 7.61 -13.43
N LEU A 278 -5.63 8.50 -12.68
CA LEU A 278 -5.06 8.18 -11.36
C LEU A 278 -6.13 7.73 -10.37
N GLY A 279 -7.32 8.36 -10.38
CA GLY A 279 -8.45 7.94 -9.54
C GLY A 279 -8.91 6.51 -9.87
N TYR A 280 -8.96 6.14 -11.15
CA TYR A 280 -9.30 4.78 -11.57
C TYR A 280 -8.22 3.77 -11.16
N ILE A 281 -6.93 4.10 -11.28
CA ILE A 281 -5.81 3.31 -10.77
C ILE A 281 -5.95 3.12 -9.25
N GLY A 282 -6.26 4.20 -8.51
CA GLY A 282 -6.43 4.16 -7.05
C GLY A 282 -7.60 3.31 -6.57
N GLN A 283 -8.66 3.19 -7.36
CA GLN A 283 -9.79 2.29 -7.08
C GLN A 283 -9.42 0.81 -7.30
N ASN A 284 -8.45 0.53 -8.17
CA ASN A 284 -7.98 -0.81 -8.51
C ASN A 284 -6.65 -1.19 -7.84
N THR A 285 -6.34 -0.59 -6.67
CA THR A 285 -5.05 -0.73 -5.99
C THR A 285 -4.66 -2.18 -5.74
N ILE A 286 -5.58 -3.04 -5.30
CA ILE A 286 -5.26 -4.42 -4.87
C ILE A 286 -4.79 -5.28 -6.03
N VAL A 287 -5.50 -5.25 -7.16
CA VAL A 287 -5.13 -6.06 -8.34
C VAL A 287 -3.79 -5.60 -8.92
N LEU A 288 -3.59 -4.29 -9.01
CA LEU A 288 -2.33 -3.74 -9.51
C LEU A 288 -1.18 -4.02 -8.55
N LEU A 289 -1.40 -3.89 -7.22
CA LEU A 289 -0.42 -4.26 -6.21
C LEU A 289 -0.01 -5.74 -6.31
N ALA A 290 -0.95 -6.63 -6.56
CA ALA A 290 -0.69 -8.05 -6.68
C ALA A 290 0.11 -8.42 -7.94
N LEU A 291 -0.20 -7.79 -9.06
CA LEU A 291 0.28 -8.24 -10.38
C LEU A 291 1.45 -7.44 -10.94
N HIS A 292 1.79 -6.25 -10.37
CA HIS A 292 2.77 -5.38 -11.03
C HIS A 292 4.18 -5.98 -11.09
N ILE A 293 4.66 -6.69 -10.06
CA ILE A 293 5.99 -7.30 -10.08
C ILE A 293 6.06 -8.36 -11.18
N LEU A 294 5.10 -9.30 -11.21
CA LEU A 294 5.01 -10.29 -12.28
C LEU A 294 4.89 -9.63 -13.66
N GLY A 295 4.03 -8.61 -13.77
CA GLY A 295 3.86 -7.88 -15.02
C GLY A 295 5.15 -7.21 -15.48
N LEU A 296 5.88 -6.55 -14.58
CA LEU A 296 7.17 -5.95 -14.88
C LEU A 296 8.19 -7.00 -15.35
N GLU A 297 8.25 -8.16 -14.71
CA GLU A 297 9.14 -9.25 -15.14
C GLU A 297 8.77 -9.78 -16.53
N LEU A 298 7.49 -10.12 -16.75
CA LEU A 298 7.04 -10.67 -18.03
C LEU A 298 7.28 -9.71 -19.19
N VAL A 299 6.90 -8.43 -19.03
CA VAL A 299 7.13 -7.41 -20.05
C VAL A 299 8.63 -7.20 -20.26
N GLY A 300 9.43 -7.20 -19.19
CA GLY A 300 10.89 -7.10 -19.27
C GLY A 300 11.53 -8.24 -20.04
N ILE A 301 11.12 -9.48 -19.78
CA ILE A 301 11.61 -10.67 -20.50
C ILE A 301 11.24 -10.60 -21.99
N VAL A 302 10.01 -10.22 -22.31
CA VAL A 302 9.56 -10.14 -23.72
C VAL A 302 10.34 -9.07 -24.48
N ILE A 303 10.42 -7.84 -23.94
CA ILE A 303 11.13 -6.75 -24.62
C ILE A 303 12.64 -7.01 -24.68
N GLY A 304 13.22 -7.57 -23.60
CA GLY A 304 14.65 -7.88 -23.53
C GLY A 304 15.14 -8.91 -24.54
N ARG A 305 14.22 -9.66 -25.20
CA ARG A 305 14.57 -10.54 -26.35
C ARG A 305 14.88 -9.77 -27.63
N PHE A 306 14.40 -8.56 -27.73
CA PHE A 306 14.50 -7.75 -28.96
C PHE A 306 15.41 -6.53 -28.78
N ILE A 307 15.61 -6.07 -27.54
CA ILE A 307 16.32 -4.84 -27.22
C ILE A 307 17.28 -5.10 -26.06
N ASP A 308 18.55 -4.77 -26.26
CA ASP A 308 19.50 -4.69 -25.13
C ASP A 308 19.25 -3.41 -24.32
N VAL A 309 18.49 -3.56 -23.23
CA VAL A 309 18.07 -2.43 -22.38
C VAL A 309 19.28 -1.74 -21.73
N GLY A 310 20.37 -2.47 -21.47
CA GLY A 310 21.58 -1.92 -20.83
C GLY A 310 22.35 -0.95 -21.73
N SER A 311 22.21 -1.06 -23.06
CA SER A 311 22.88 -0.22 -24.04
C SER A 311 22.05 1.01 -24.47
N LEU A 312 20.82 1.17 -23.96
CA LEU A 312 19.93 2.25 -24.38
C LEU A 312 20.43 3.63 -23.90
N PRO A 313 20.41 4.66 -24.77
CA PRO A 313 20.61 6.04 -24.34
C PRO A 313 19.47 6.48 -23.40
N ALA A 314 19.74 7.45 -22.52
CA ALA A 314 18.85 7.86 -21.43
C ALA A 314 17.38 8.11 -21.84
N ALA A 315 17.16 8.76 -22.99
CA ALA A 315 15.80 9.00 -23.48
C ALA A 315 15.07 7.71 -23.89
N ALA A 316 15.76 6.77 -24.55
CA ALA A 316 15.20 5.48 -24.93
C ALA A 316 14.99 4.57 -23.71
N TYR A 317 15.87 4.63 -22.74
CA TYR A 317 15.72 3.96 -21.45
C TYR A 317 14.47 4.45 -20.69
N ALA A 318 14.27 5.77 -20.61
CA ALA A 318 13.07 6.34 -20.02
C ALA A 318 11.79 5.92 -20.75
N LEU A 319 11.81 5.93 -22.09
CA LEU A 319 10.68 5.48 -22.91
C LEU A 319 10.38 3.98 -22.68
N TYR A 320 11.42 3.14 -22.61
CA TYR A 320 11.28 1.71 -22.30
C TYR A 320 10.54 1.50 -20.97
N HIS A 321 10.93 2.20 -19.90
CA HIS A 321 10.27 2.07 -18.61
C HIS A 321 8.84 2.65 -18.63
N ALA A 322 8.60 3.74 -19.34
CA ALA A 322 7.25 4.30 -19.52
C ALA A 322 6.31 3.31 -20.22
N VAL A 323 6.75 2.69 -21.31
CA VAL A 323 6.01 1.65 -22.02
C VAL A 323 5.77 0.43 -21.15
N ARG A 324 6.82 -0.06 -20.48
CA ARG A 324 6.76 -1.21 -19.58
C ARG A 324 5.72 -1.00 -18.48
N ILE A 325 5.76 0.14 -17.80
CA ILE A 325 4.80 0.52 -16.75
C ILE A 325 3.39 0.63 -17.32
N GLY A 326 3.23 1.30 -18.47
CA GLY A 326 1.93 1.45 -19.15
C GLY A 326 1.28 0.11 -19.47
N LEU A 327 2.05 -0.85 -20.01
CA LEU A 327 1.58 -2.21 -20.32
C LEU A 327 1.18 -2.97 -19.05
N VAL A 328 1.96 -2.86 -17.99
CA VAL A 328 1.67 -3.51 -16.70
C VAL A 328 0.39 -2.96 -16.06
N VAL A 329 0.22 -1.66 -16.06
CA VAL A 329 -1.00 -1.03 -15.53
C VAL A 329 -2.21 -1.40 -16.38
N ALA A 330 -2.12 -1.31 -17.71
CA ALA A 330 -3.22 -1.68 -18.59
C ALA A 330 -3.59 -3.16 -18.47
N GLY A 331 -2.61 -4.06 -18.46
CA GLY A 331 -2.81 -5.50 -18.26
C GLY A 331 -3.43 -5.85 -16.92
N GLY A 332 -2.94 -5.24 -15.83
CA GLY A 332 -3.51 -5.43 -14.49
C GLY A 332 -4.96 -4.94 -14.37
N LEU A 333 -5.28 -3.79 -14.97
CA LEU A 333 -6.64 -3.27 -15.00
C LEU A 333 -7.57 -4.15 -15.86
N ALA A 334 -7.09 -4.64 -16.99
CA ALA A 334 -7.85 -5.57 -17.85
C ALA A 334 -8.14 -6.88 -17.10
N PHE A 335 -7.14 -7.44 -16.41
CA PHE A 335 -7.31 -8.63 -15.58
C PHE A 335 -8.33 -8.39 -14.45
N GLY A 336 -8.27 -7.24 -13.78
CA GLY A 336 -9.24 -6.87 -12.74
C GLY A 336 -10.68 -6.88 -13.26
N LYS A 337 -10.92 -6.31 -14.44
CA LYS A 337 -12.25 -6.35 -15.09
C LYS A 337 -12.71 -7.76 -15.42
N LEU A 338 -11.83 -8.63 -15.87
CA LEU A 338 -12.16 -10.04 -16.15
C LEU A 338 -12.60 -10.77 -14.88
N VAL A 339 -11.90 -10.57 -13.78
CA VAL A 339 -12.24 -11.16 -12.47
C VAL A 339 -13.60 -10.65 -11.96
N GLU A 340 -13.87 -9.36 -12.09
CA GLU A 340 -15.16 -8.77 -11.71
C GLU A 340 -16.31 -9.28 -12.58
N GLY A 341 -16.10 -9.37 -13.89
CA GLY A 341 -17.06 -9.94 -14.83
C GLY A 341 -17.40 -11.40 -14.51
N GLY A 342 -16.39 -12.22 -14.20
CA GLY A 342 -16.57 -13.60 -13.79
C GLY A 342 -17.38 -13.75 -12.49
N LYS A 343 -17.11 -12.91 -11.48
CA LYS A 343 -17.90 -12.90 -10.24
C LYS A 343 -19.37 -12.55 -10.49
N SER A 344 -19.61 -11.51 -11.28
CA SER A 344 -20.98 -11.09 -11.63
C SER A 344 -21.76 -12.18 -12.38
N ALA A 345 -21.11 -12.89 -13.30
CA ALA A 345 -21.72 -14.00 -14.02
C ALA A 345 -22.04 -15.19 -13.09
N TYR A 346 -21.13 -15.52 -12.17
CA TYR A 346 -21.34 -16.56 -11.17
C TYR A 346 -22.52 -16.24 -10.22
N GLU A 347 -22.59 -15.00 -9.74
CA GLU A 347 -23.69 -14.56 -8.86
C GLU A 347 -25.06 -14.60 -9.59
N ARG A 348 -25.10 -14.23 -10.86
CA ARG A 348 -26.32 -14.35 -11.68
C ARG A 348 -26.77 -15.79 -11.77
N ARG A 349 -25.89 -16.72 -12.15
CA ARG A 349 -26.22 -18.16 -12.24
C ARG A 349 -26.70 -18.73 -10.91
N LYS A 350 -26.06 -18.37 -9.81
CA LYS A 350 -26.46 -18.80 -8.45
C LYS A 350 -27.83 -18.28 -8.05
N ASN A 351 -28.19 -17.07 -8.46
CA ASN A 351 -29.51 -16.52 -8.20
C ASN A 351 -30.58 -17.17 -9.08
N GLU A 352 -30.29 -17.46 -10.35
CA GLU A 352 -31.17 -18.18 -11.27
C GLU A 352 -31.51 -19.57 -10.71
N GLN A 353 -30.50 -20.32 -10.24
CA GLN A 353 -30.72 -21.65 -9.62
C GLN A 353 -31.53 -21.61 -8.31
N LYS A 354 -31.56 -20.48 -7.59
CA LYS A 354 -32.41 -20.34 -6.39
C LYS A 354 -33.86 -20.03 -6.69
N PHE A 355 -34.19 -19.63 -7.90
CA PHE A 355 -35.57 -19.41 -8.35
C PHE A 355 -36.16 -20.62 -9.07
N GLU A 356 -35.35 -21.65 -9.37
CA GLU A 356 -35.79 -22.93 -9.96
C GLU A 356 -36.08 -24.01 -8.92
N HIS A 357 -35.85 -23.73 -7.63
CA HIS A 357 -36.20 -24.55 -6.47
C HIS A 357 -37.14 -23.79 -5.52
#